data_e46b42b8eef671f647b47d25496014d7
#
_entry.id   e46b42b8eef671f647b47d25496014d7
#
_cell.length_a   1.000
_cell.length_b   1.000
_cell.length_c   1.000
_cell.angle_alpha   90.00
_cell.angle_beta   90.00
_cell.angle_gamma   90.00
#
_symmetry.space_group_name_H-M   'P 1'
#
loop_
_entity.id
_entity.type
_entity.pdbx_description
1 polymer ?
#
loop_
_entity_poly.entity_id
_entity_poly.type
_entity_poly.pdbx_seq_one_letter_code
_entity_poly.pdbx_strand_id
1 'polypeptide(L)'
;REPRFYANIRFHGEYCSFDDTKRTHNFLNEGKDGKPSHDSPIAGYQINKALNPSTRHGVAYPYKPGIIVRLAEMYLSYAEALNEYDPGNADIEKYMKLIRERAGLPALQSGLSQDAMRDAIHHERRVEFAFEGGMRYMDIRRWKEAEKVFETPISGMNTDGKTNTEYFKRTEIQKRVFLKKMYLWPIYQNYLDNNEKLVQNKYW
;
A
#
# COMPACT_ATOMS: atom_id res chain seq x y z
N ARG A 1 -14.54 -6.41 -5.60
CA ARG A 1 -13.16 -5.94 -5.40
C ARG A 1 -12.30 -6.40 -6.58
N GLU A 2 -11.22 -5.70 -6.87
CA GLU A 2 -10.31 -6.06 -7.98
C GLU A 2 -9.47 -7.31 -7.66
N PRO A 3 -8.95 -8.02 -8.69
CA PRO A 3 -8.19 -9.27 -8.49
C PRO A 3 -6.97 -9.14 -7.57
N ARG A 4 -6.26 -8.01 -7.61
CA ARG A 4 -5.10 -7.75 -6.72
C ARG A 4 -5.44 -7.75 -5.23
N PHE A 5 -6.69 -7.46 -4.86
CA PHE A 5 -7.12 -7.59 -3.48
C PHE A 5 -6.95 -9.05 -3.00
N TYR A 6 -7.46 -10.00 -3.78
CA TYR A 6 -7.41 -11.43 -3.43
C TYR A 6 -6.00 -12.02 -3.52
N ALA A 7 -5.14 -11.44 -4.37
CA ALA A 7 -3.75 -11.87 -4.46
C ALA A 7 -2.86 -11.34 -3.32
N ASN A 8 -3.15 -10.13 -2.84
CA ASN A 8 -2.25 -9.39 -1.97
C ASN A 8 -2.68 -9.32 -0.50
N ILE A 9 -3.95 -9.61 -0.19
CA ILE A 9 -4.54 -9.37 1.12
C ILE A 9 -5.31 -10.60 1.57
N ARG A 10 -5.07 -11.02 2.81
CA ARG A 10 -5.87 -12.03 3.51
C ARG A 10 -6.98 -11.36 4.29
N PHE A 11 -8.14 -11.98 4.29
CA PHE A 11 -9.34 -11.44 4.93
C PHE A 11 -10.12 -12.51 5.66
N HIS A 12 -10.99 -12.11 6.55
CA HIS A 12 -11.87 -13.02 7.28
C HIS A 12 -12.78 -13.82 6.33
N GLY A 13 -12.78 -15.14 6.49
CA GLY A 13 -13.54 -16.07 5.64
C GLY A 13 -12.80 -16.54 4.38
N GLU A 14 -11.60 -16.02 4.08
CA GLU A 14 -10.77 -16.53 3.00
C GLU A 14 -10.20 -17.92 3.32
N TYR A 15 -10.03 -18.75 2.30
CA TYR A 15 -9.38 -20.05 2.44
C TYR A 15 -7.90 -19.90 2.81
N CYS A 16 -7.49 -20.58 3.87
CA CYS A 16 -6.13 -20.56 4.35
C CYS A 16 -5.24 -21.51 3.55
N SER A 17 -4.53 -21.02 2.53
CA SER A 17 -3.73 -21.82 1.61
C SER A 17 -2.42 -22.39 2.19
N PHE A 18 -1.96 -21.88 3.33
CA PHE A 18 -0.71 -22.31 3.98
C PHE A 18 -0.91 -23.23 5.18
N ASP A 19 -2.16 -23.62 5.44
CA ASP A 19 -2.55 -24.52 6.51
C ASP A 19 -3.21 -25.77 5.90
N ASP A 20 -2.66 -26.95 6.16
CA ASP A 20 -3.15 -28.21 5.61
C ASP A 20 -4.53 -28.63 6.17
N THR A 21 -5.05 -27.90 7.16
CA THR A 21 -6.36 -28.17 7.78
C THR A 21 -7.56 -27.77 6.92
N LYS A 22 -7.36 -27.23 5.74
CA LYS A 22 -8.42 -26.80 4.80
C LYS A 22 -9.46 -25.86 5.43
N ARG A 23 -9.05 -25.03 6.37
CA ARG A 23 -9.90 -24.06 7.06
C ARG A 23 -9.95 -22.72 6.37
N THR A 24 -10.83 -21.86 6.80
CA THR A 24 -10.86 -20.43 6.47
C THR A 24 -10.25 -19.59 7.59
N HIS A 25 -9.73 -18.40 7.23
CA HIS A 25 -9.27 -17.43 8.22
C HIS A 25 -10.42 -16.95 9.10
N ASN A 26 -10.22 -17.01 10.43
CA ASN A 26 -11.17 -16.52 11.41
C ASN A 26 -10.55 -15.38 12.23
N PHE A 27 -10.78 -14.12 11.79
CA PHE A 27 -10.27 -12.91 12.44
C PHE A 27 -11.24 -12.30 13.47
N LEU A 28 -12.35 -12.99 13.79
CA LEU A 28 -13.22 -12.59 14.89
C LEU A 28 -12.45 -12.59 16.22
N ASN A 29 -12.89 -11.78 17.17
CA ASN A 29 -12.38 -11.89 18.54
C ASN A 29 -12.63 -13.29 19.09
N GLU A 30 -11.60 -13.89 19.70
CA GLU A 30 -11.55 -15.30 20.14
C GLU A 30 -11.55 -16.33 18.98
N GLY A 31 -11.55 -15.87 17.72
CA GLY A 31 -11.32 -16.73 16.56
C GLY A 31 -9.86 -17.18 16.45
N LYS A 32 -9.59 -18.25 15.70
CA LYS A 32 -8.24 -18.87 15.62
C LYS A 32 -7.15 -17.89 15.17
N ASP A 33 -7.48 -16.92 14.31
CA ASP A 33 -6.55 -15.93 13.77
C ASP A 33 -6.84 -14.49 14.28
N GLY A 34 -7.81 -14.34 15.17
CA GLY A 34 -8.20 -13.09 15.81
C GLY A 34 -7.52 -12.88 17.16
N LYS A 35 -7.97 -11.85 17.90
CA LYS A 35 -7.52 -11.65 19.28
C LYS A 35 -7.91 -12.85 20.17
N PRO A 36 -7.10 -13.25 21.14
CA PRO A 36 -5.82 -12.64 21.60
C PRO A 36 -4.57 -13.17 20.87
N SER A 37 -4.68 -13.79 19.70
CA SER A 37 -3.51 -14.28 18.98
C SER A 37 -2.48 -13.13 18.76
N HIS A 38 -1.20 -13.44 19.00
CA HIS A 38 -0.10 -12.49 18.80
C HIS A 38 -0.05 -11.91 17.37
N ASP A 39 -0.40 -12.74 16.38
CA ASP A 39 -0.36 -12.38 14.95
C ASP A 39 -1.70 -11.86 14.44
N SER A 40 -2.64 -11.53 15.32
CA SER A 40 -3.95 -11.04 14.92
C SER A 40 -3.85 -9.70 14.19
N PRO A 41 -4.59 -9.52 13.08
CA PRO A 41 -4.51 -8.29 12.29
C PRO A 41 -5.21 -7.13 13.00
N ILE A 42 -4.47 -6.06 13.30
CA ILE A 42 -5.01 -4.86 13.98
C ILE A 42 -6.16 -4.21 13.18
N ALA A 43 -6.06 -4.20 11.86
CA ALA A 43 -7.06 -3.60 10.98
C ALA A 43 -8.01 -4.62 10.33
N GLY A 44 -7.97 -5.89 10.75
CA GLY A 44 -8.80 -6.96 10.22
C GLY A 44 -8.37 -7.51 8.85
N TYR A 45 -7.17 -7.20 8.41
CA TYR A 45 -6.55 -7.72 7.18
C TYR A 45 -5.08 -8.05 7.41
N GLN A 46 -4.59 -9.10 6.74
CA GLN A 46 -3.17 -9.45 6.74
C GLN A 46 -2.58 -9.32 5.34
N ILE A 47 -1.27 -9.10 5.26
CA ILE A 47 -0.53 -9.01 4.00
C ILE A 47 -0.29 -10.43 3.48
N ASN A 48 -0.67 -10.66 2.20
CA ASN A 48 -0.37 -11.88 1.47
C ASN A 48 0.63 -11.64 0.32
N LYS A 49 0.82 -10.40 -0.07
CA LYS A 49 1.68 -10.04 -1.19
C LYS A 49 3.08 -10.59 -1.04
N ALA A 50 3.56 -11.18 -2.14
CA ALA A 50 4.90 -11.77 -2.22
C ALA A 50 5.17 -12.89 -1.19
N LEU A 51 4.15 -13.53 -0.64
CA LEU A 51 4.32 -14.81 0.05
C LEU A 51 4.59 -15.90 -0.99
N ASN A 52 5.55 -16.78 -0.71
CA ASN A 52 5.77 -17.94 -1.57
C ASN A 52 4.58 -18.90 -1.43
N PRO A 53 3.94 -19.32 -2.54
CA PRO A 53 2.78 -20.23 -2.48
C PRO A 53 3.06 -21.58 -1.82
N SER A 54 4.33 -22.00 -1.80
CA SER A 54 4.75 -23.24 -1.15
C SER A 54 5.06 -23.07 0.33
N THR A 55 4.86 -21.88 0.91
CA THR A 55 5.00 -21.69 2.37
C THR A 55 3.99 -22.54 3.12
N ARG A 56 4.47 -23.27 4.15
CA ARG A 56 3.64 -24.03 5.11
C ARG A 56 4.05 -23.60 6.50
N HIS A 57 3.11 -23.05 7.24
CA HIS A 57 3.37 -22.51 8.57
C HIS A 57 3.93 -23.60 9.51
N GLY A 58 5.06 -23.32 10.14
CA GLY A 58 5.74 -24.25 11.04
C GLY A 58 6.47 -25.43 10.35
N VAL A 59 6.37 -25.57 9.03
CA VAL A 59 6.92 -26.72 8.28
C VAL A 59 7.92 -26.29 7.23
N ALA A 60 7.58 -25.35 6.37
CA ALA A 60 8.41 -24.94 5.25
C ALA A 60 8.34 -23.42 4.97
N TYR A 61 9.50 -22.79 4.91
CA TYR A 61 9.66 -21.38 4.56
C TYR A 61 10.61 -21.29 3.35
N PRO A 62 10.12 -21.55 2.13
CA PRO A 62 10.96 -21.54 0.94
C PRO A 62 11.51 -20.14 0.67
N TYR A 63 12.68 -20.13 0.02
CA TYR A 63 13.35 -18.89 -0.35
C TYR A 63 12.44 -17.95 -1.14
N LYS A 64 12.53 -16.68 -0.80
CA LYS A 64 11.84 -15.59 -1.47
C LYS A 64 12.88 -14.51 -1.82
N PRO A 65 13.06 -14.18 -3.10
CA PRO A 65 13.94 -13.08 -3.49
C PRO A 65 13.36 -11.72 -3.02
N GLY A 66 14.23 -10.84 -2.54
CA GLY A 66 13.89 -9.44 -2.32
C GLY A 66 13.81 -8.69 -3.65
N ILE A 67 12.68 -8.07 -3.92
CA ILE A 67 12.51 -7.22 -5.12
C ILE A 67 12.93 -5.80 -4.75
N ILE A 68 13.97 -5.28 -5.42
CA ILE A 68 14.44 -3.90 -5.24
C ILE A 68 13.69 -2.97 -6.20
N VAL A 69 13.64 -3.34 -7.48
CA VAL A 69 12.94 -2.60 -8.55
C VAL A 69 12.26 -3.60 -9.46
N ARG A 70 11.11 -3.27 -10.00
CA ARG A 70 10.39 -4.08 -10.96
C ARG A 70 9.81 -3.25 -12.11
N LEU A 71 9.57 -3.91 -13.24
CA LEU A 71 9.16 -3.25 -14.48
C LEU A 71 7.91 -2.38 -14.35
N ALA A 72 6.97 -2.76 -13.46
CA ALA A 72 5.79 -1.95 -13.18
C ALA A 72 6.14 -0.54 -12.65
N GLU A 73 7.22 -0.43 -11.87
CA GLU A 73 7.69 0.87 -11.37
C GLU A 73 8.20 1.74 -12.52
N MET A 74 8.94 1.15 -13.46
CA MET A 74 9.40 1.87 -14.66
C MET A 74 8.22 2.36 -15.50
N TYR A 75 7.25 1.49 -15.76
CA TYR A 75 6.08 1.85 -16.56
C TYR A 75 5.25 2.96 -15.92
N LEU A 76 4.94 2.86 -14.63
CA LEU A 76 4.14 3.87 -13.95
C LEU A 76 4.90 5.17 -13.71
N SER A 77 6.21 5.12 -13.49
CA SER A 77 7.03 6.32 -13.37
C SER A 77 7.19 7.04 -14.71
N TYR A 78 7.34 6.29 -15.79
CA TYR A 78 7.39 6.85 -17.14
C TYR A 78 6.04 7.48 -17.53
N ALA A 79 4.93 6.77 -17.31
CA ALA A 79 3.60 7.29 -17.59
C ALA A 79 3.31 8.57 -16.77
N GLU A 80 3.72 8.61 -15.50
CA GLU A 80 3.58 9.77 -14.65
C GLU A 80 4.39 10.96 -15.17
N ALA A 81 5.69 10.77 -15.44
CA ALA A 81 6.55 11.82 -15.96
C ALA A 81 6.05 12.35 -17.31
N LEU A 82 5.60 11.46 -18.17
CA LEU A 82 5.09 11.81 -19.49
C LEU A 82 3.76 12.59 -19.41
N ASN A 83 2.88 12.24 -18.47
CA ASN A 83 1.64 12.98 -18.24
C ASN A 83 1.91 14.44 -17.80
N GLU A 84 3.01 14.69 -17.09
CA GLU A 84 3.38 16.06 -16.69
C GLU A 84 4.09 16.81 -17.81
N TYR A 85 4.86 16.14 -18.66
CA TYR A 85 5.67 16.76 -19.72
C TYR A 85 4.93 16.92 -21.05
N ASP A 86 4.20 15.87 -21.47
CA ASP A 86 3.49 15.80 -22.77
C ASP A 86 2.12 15.12 -22.58
N PRO A 87 1.15 15.84 -21.96
CA PRO A 87 -0.17 15.29 -21.69
C PRO A 87 -0.89 14.80 -22.95
N GLY A 88 -1.48 13.62 -22.87
CA GLY A 88 -2.16 13.00 -24.01
C GLY A 88 -1.26 12.15 -24.92
N ASN A 89 0.02 12.04 -24.60
CA ASN A 89 0.92 11.10 -25.30
C ASN A 89 0.41 9.67 -25.20
N ALA A 90 0.37 8.96 -26.35
CA ALA A 90 -0.20 7.61 -26.44
C ALA A 90 0.52 6.57 -25.55
N ASP A 91 1.79 6.77 -25.24
CA ASP A 91 2.54 5.87 -24.36
C ASP A 91 2.00 5.89 -22.91
N ILE A 92 1.34 6.97 -22.48
CA ILE A 92 0.72 7.02 -21.13
C ILE A 92 -0.36 5.93 -21.04
N GLU A 93 -1.33 5.95 -21.96
CA GLU A 93 -2.41 4.93 -22.00
C GLU A 93 -1.85 3.52 -22.20
N LYS A 94 -0.84 3.36 -23.07
CA LYS A 94 -0.19 2.09 -23.35
C LYS A 94 0.41 1.45 -22.10
N TYR A 95 1.21 2.17 -21.34
CA TYR A 95 1.87 1.61 -20.15
C TYR A 95 0.89 1.44 -18.97
N MET A 96 -0.08 2.30 -18.82
CA MET A 96 -1.19 2.09 -17.88
C MET A 96 -1.99 0.84 -18.21
N LYS A 97 -2.29 0.62 -19.49
CA LYS A 97 -2.99 -0.58 -19.99
C LYS A 97 -2.24 -1.86 -19.65
N LEU A 98 -0.93 -1.93 -19.90
CA LEU A 98 -0.11 -3.11 -19.60
C LEU A 98 -0.19 -3.51 -18.11
N ILE A 99 -0.16 -2.55 -17.20
CA ILE A 99 -0.29 -2.81 -15.76
C ILE A 99 -1.68 -3.34 -15.42
N ARG A 100 -2.71 -2.70 -15.94
CA ARG A 100 -4.11 -3.04 -15.66
C ARG A 100 -4.52 -4.39 -16.23
N GLU A 101 -4.14 -4.68 -17.47
CA GLU A 101 -4.40 -5.98 -18.11
C GLU A 101 -3.73 -7.14 -17.36
N ARG A 102 -2.47 -6.97 -16.95
CA ARG A 102 -1.80 -7.95 -16.09
C ARG A 102 -2.54 -8.18 -14.79
N ALA A 103 -3.18 -7.15 -14.24
CA ALA A 103 -3.98 -7.21 -13.02
C ALA A 103 -5.42 -7.73 -13.25
N GLY A 104 -5.78 -8.09 -14.48
CA GLY A 104 -7.13 -8.53 -14.84
C GLY A 104 -8.16 -7.40 -14.87
N LEU A 105 -7.73 -6.16 -15.11
CA LEU A 105 -8.58 -4.99 -15.17
C LEU A 105 -8.71 -4.46 -16.60
N PRO A 106 -9.85 -3.85 -16.96
CA PRO A 106 -9.98 -3.17 -18.26
C PRO A 106 -9.02 -1.98 -18.33
N ALA A 107 -8.67 -1.59 -19.57
CA ALA A 107 -7.97 -0.33 -19.81
C ALA A 107 -8.74 0.86 -19.22
N LEU A 108 -8.06 1.97 -19.01
CA LEU A 108 -8.72 3.23 -18.67
C LEU A 108 -9.53 3.74 -19.86
N GLN A 109 -10.51 4.58 -19.60
CA GLN A 109 -11.20 5.33 -20.64
C GLN A 109 -10.18 6.22 -21.36
N SER A 110 -10.17 6.21 -22.67
CA SER A 110 -9.31 7.08 -23.48
C SER A 110 -9.72 8.54 -23.39
N GLY A 111 -8.77 9.44 -23.63
CA GLY A 111 -9.03 10.87 -23.69
C GLY A 111 -9.27 11.54 -22.32
N LEU A 112 -8.73 10.98 -21.26
CA LEU A 112 -8.73 11.64 -19.95
C LEU A 112 -7.95 12.96 -20.00
N SER A 113 -8.43 13.97 -19.29
CA SER A 113 -7.64 15.19 -19.06
C SER A 113 -6.34 14.88 -18.29
N GLN A 114 -5.36 15.77 -18.36
CA GLN A 114 -4.09 15.62 -17.62
C GLN A 114 -4.33 15.35 -16.14
N ASP A 115 -5.22 16.12 -15.50
CA ASP A 115 -5.50 15.95 -14.06
C ASP A 115 -6.19 14.61 -13.77
N ALA A 116 -7.17 14.20 -14.58
CA ALA A 116 -7.84 12.93 -14.43
C ALA A 116 -6.88 11.75 -14.67
N MET A 117 -5.96 11.87 -15.61
CA MET A 117 -4.92 10.88 -15.86
C MET A 117 -3.92 10.84 -14.70
N ARG A 118 -3.52 11.98 -14.15
CA ARG A 118 -2.67 12.07 -12.93
C ARG A 118 -3.32 11.31 -11.78
N ASP A 119 -4.58 11.57 -11.50
CA ASP A 119 -5.32 10.88 -10.43
C ASP A 119 -5.39 9.36 -10.67
N ALA A 120 -5.60 8.94 -11.92
CA ALA A 120 -5.61 7.54 -12.30
C ALA A 120 -4.23 6.87 -12.09
N ILE A 121 -3.14 7.54 -12.48
CA ILE A 121 -1.77 7.06 -12.28
C ILE A 121 -1.44 6.97 -10.79
N HIS A 122 -1.75 8.00 -10.00
CA HIS A 122 -1.56 8.00 -8.54
C HIS A 122 -2.34 6.87 -7.86
N HIS A 123 -3.58 6.65 -8.28
CA HIS A 123 -4.39 5.54 -7.79
C HIS A 123 -3.78 4.18 -8.16
N GLU A 124 -3.39 4.01 -9.42
CA GLU A 124 -2.77 2.76 -9.90
C GLU A 124 -1.48 2.46 -9.15
N ARG A 125 -0.60 3.46 -8.97
CA ARG A 125 0.62 3.33 -8.15
C ARG A 125 0.32 2.89 -6.72
N ARG A 126 -0.69 3.50 -6.10
CA ARG A 126 -1.11 3.15 -4.73
C ARG A 126 -1.51 1.68 -4.60
N VAL A 127 -2.25 1.16 -5.57
CA VAL A 127 -2.75 -0.23 -5.53
C VAL A 127 -1.67 -1.21 -5.96
N GLU A 128 -0.96 -0.89 -7.03
CA GLU A 128 0.10 -1.75 -7.60
C GLU A 128 1.26 -1.94 -6.62
N PHE A 129 1.69 -0.88 -5.93
CA PHE A 129 2.81 -0.94 -4.99
C PHE A 129 2.37 -1.08 -3.53
N ALA A 130 1.12 -1.45 -3.26
CA ALA A 130 0.69 -1.77 -1.91
C ALA A 130 1.62 -2.80 -1.29
N PHE A 131 2.09 -2.53 -0.07
CA PHE A 131 3.02 -3.38 0.71
C PHE A 131 4.43 -3.53 0.14
N GLU A 132 4.85 -2.63 -0.77
CA GLU A 132 6.21 -2.61 -1.32
C GLU A 132 6.99 -1.41 -0.75
N GLY A 133 8.12 -1.69 -0.06
CA GLY A 133 9.26 -0.81 0.19
C GLY A 133 9.01 0.66 0.56
N GLY A 134 7.90 1.03 1.16
CA GLY A 134 7.61 2.43 1.50
C GLY A 134 7.17 3.29 0.33
N MET A 135 6.93 2.71 -0.86
CA MET A 135 6.56 3.42 -2.09
C MET A 135 5.45 4.45 -1.87
N ARG A 136 4.36 4.06 -1.18
CA ARG A 136 3.25 4.98 -0.91
C ARG A 136 3.67 6.21 -0.10
N TYR A 137 4.52 6.03 0.90
CA TYR A 137 4.99 7.14 1.73
C TYR A 137 5.85 8.12 0.94
N MET A 138 6.74 7.61 0.08
CA MET A 138 7.55 8.44 -0.80
C MET A 138 6.70 9.17 -1.85
N ASP A 139 5.74 8.47 -2.46
CA ASP A 139 4.84 9.04 -3.46
C ASP A 139 4.05 10.23 -2.89
N ILE A 140 3.35 10.07 -1.77
CA ILE A 140 2.55 11.17 -1.18
C ILE A 140 3.39 12.36 -0.71
N ARG A 141 4.66 12.12 -0.36
CA ARG A 141 5.59 13.20 -0.01
C ARG A 141 6.04 13.99 -1.26
N ARG A 142 6.46 13.30 -2.32
CA ARG A 142 6.89 13.97 -3.56
C ARG A 142 5.75 14.68 -4.28
N TRP A 143 4.52 14.15 -4.20
CA TRP A 143 3.31 14.79 -4.71
C TRP A 143 2.80 15.94 -3.83
N LYS A 144 3.36 16.13 -2.63
CA LYS A 144 2.89 17.09 -1.62
C LYS A 144 1.45 16.84 -1.14
N GLU A 145 1.04 15.58 -1.13
CA GLU A 145 -0.28 15.13 -0.68
C GLU A 145 -0.29 14.59 0.76
N ALA A 146 0.88 14.48 1.40
CA ALA A 146 1.01 13.79 2.68
C ALA A 146 0.16 14.43 3.79
N GLU A 147 0.09 15.76 3.88
CA GLU A 147 -0.74 16.45 4.87
C GLU A 147 -2.20 16.00 4.72
N LYS A 148 -2.78 16.12 3.53
CA LYS A 148 -4.17 15.73 3.21
C LYS A 148 -4.43 14.23 3.47
N VAL A 149 -3.51 13.37 3.08
CA VAL A 149 -3.66 11.91 3.26
C VAL A 149 -3.63 11.52 4.74
N PHE A 150 -2.82 12.21 5.54
CA PHE A 150 -2.69 11.90 6.98
C PHE A 150 -3.80 12.52 7.84
N GLU A 151 -4.52 13.53 7.35
CA GLU A 151 -5.73 14.05 8.01
C GLU A 151 -6.82 12.98 8.16
N THR A 152 -6.88 12.03 7.21
CA THR A 152 -7.82 10.93 7.28
C THR A 152 -7.30 9.83 8.20
N PRO A 153 -8.00 9.49 9.29
CA PRO A 153 -7.62 8.39 10.16
C PRO A 153 -7.56 7.05 9.42
N ILE A 154 -6.67 6.17 9.86
CA ILE A 154 -6.70 4.78 9.41
C ILE A 154 -7.93 4.11 10.02
N SER A 155 -8.73 3.48 9.19
CA SER A 155 -9.88 2.67 9.61
C SER A 155 -9.77 1.24 9.10
N GLY A 156 -10.29 0.31 9.88
CA GLY A 156 -10.31 -1.12 9.58
C GLY A 156 -11.61 -1.77 10.03
N MET A 157 -11.61 -3.09 10.12
CA MET A 157 -12.69 -3.87 10.72
C MET A 157 -12.63 -3.78 12.25
N ASN A 158 -13.76 -3.98 12.90
CA ASN A 158 -13.82 -4.08 14.35
C ASN A 158 -13.28 -5.45 14.81
N THR A 159 -11.99 -5.50 15.14
CA THR A 159 -11.32 -6.73 15.59
C THR A 159 -11.70 -7.17 17.01
N ASP A 160 -12.52 -6.41 17.71
CA ASP A 160 -13.13 -6.80 19.00
C ASP A 160 -14.50 -7.49 18.82
N GLY A 161 -15.04 -7.48 17.58
CA GLY A 161 -16.31 -8.14 17.26
C GLY A 161 -16.22 -9.66 17.32
N LYS A 162 -17.19 -10.28 18.01
CA LYS A 162 -17.30 -11.74 18.14
C LYS A 162 -18.18 -12.37 17.07
N THR A 163 -18.94 -11.56 16.35
CA THR A 163 -19.81 -11.97 15.25
C THR A 163 -19.42 -11.28 13.94
N ASN A 164 -19.80 -11.86 12.80
CA ASN A 164 -19.57 -11.22 11.50
C ASN A 164 -20.18 -9.82 11.42
N THR A 165 -21.37 -9.63 11.96
CA THR A 165 -22.06 -8.32 11.96
C THR A 165 -21.29 -7.26 12.74
N GLU A 166 -20.67 -7.64 13.86
CA GLU A 166 -19.84 -6.74 14.65
C GLU A 166 -18.49 -6.51 13.98
N TYR A 167 -17.86 -7.56 13.49
CA TYR A 167 -16.53 -7.50 12.86
C TYR A 167 -16.51 -6.59 11.63
N PHE A 168 -17.50 -6.69 10.76
CA PHE A 168 -17.57 -5.87 9.53
C PHE A 168 -17.96 -4.41 9.76
N LYS A 169 -18.20 -3.99 11.00
CA LYS A 169 -18.34 -2.55 11.32
C LYS A 169 -16.99 -1.87 11.17
N ARG A 170 -16.97 -0.79 10.37
CA ARG A 170 -15.76 -0.01 10.19
C ARG A 170 -15.47 0.80 11.44
N THR A 171 -14.26 0.69 11.97
CA THR A 171 -13.80 1.41 13.16
C THR A 171 -12.54 2.20 12.84
N GLU A 172 -12.36 3.32 13.54
CA GLU A 172 -11.09 4.06 13.50
C GLU A 172 -10.03 3.29 14.30
N ILE A 173 -8.88 3.05 13.67
CA ILE A 173 -7.75 2.32 14.27
C ILE A 173 -6.68 3.28 14.79
N GLN A 174 -6.35 4.31 14.00
CA GLN A 174 -5.26 5.21 14.33
C GLN A 174 -5.43 6.58 13.67
N LYS A 175 -5.26 7.64 14.45
CA LYS A 175 -5.01 8.98 13.94
C LYS A 175 -3.54 9.15 13.62
N ARG A 176 -3.27 9.89 12.57
CA ARG A 176 -1.91 10.18 12.13
C ARG A 176 -1.73 11.68 12.01
N VAL A 177 -0.50 12.13 12.14
CA VAL A 177 -0.14 13.54 11.97
C VAL A 177 0.99 13.64 10.95
N PHE A 178 0.88 14.55 10.01
CA PHE A 178 1.95 14.92 9.11
C PHE A 178 2.05 16.45 9.07
N LEU A 179 3.14 16.98 9.56
CA LEU A 179 3.39 18.42 9.60
C LEU A 179 4.23 18.83 8.39
N LYS A 180 4.12 20.07 7.95
CA LYS A 180 4.83 20.61 6.80
C LYS A 180 6.36 20.39 6.89
N LYS A 181 6.94 20.46 8.07
CA LYS A 181 8.37 20.15 8.28
C LYS A 181 8.74 18.72 7.90
N MET A 182 7.82 17.76 7.97
CA MET A 182 8.08 16.34 7.70
C MET A 182 8.28 16.01 6.23
N TYR A 183 8.08 16.97 5.30
CA TYR A 183 8.48 16.78 3.90
C TYR A 183 9.99 16.71 3.74
N LEU A 184 10.75 17.34 4.64
CA LEU A 184 12.21 17.25 4.70
C LEU A 184 12.61 16.56 6.01
N TRP A 185 13.75 15.87 5.99
CA TRP A 185 14.32 15.31 7.21
C TRP A 185 15.10 16.37 7.95
N PRO A 186 15.10 16.38 9.31
CA PRO A 186 15.99 17.27 10.06
C PRO A 186 17.45 16.87 9.81
N ILE A 187 18.30 17.88 9.72
CA ILE A 187 19.75 17.67 9.79
C ILE A 187 20.08 17.37 11.25
N TYR A 188 20.85 16.29 11.49
CA TYR A 188 21.23 15.90 12.84
C TYR A 188 22.01 17.02 13.52
N GLN A 189 21.63 17.34 14.79
CA GLN A 189 22.16 18.52 15.50
C GLN A 189 23.69 18.53 15.54
N ASN A 190 24.32 17.40 15.76
CA ASN A 190 25.77 17.28 15.81
C ASN A 190 26.48 17.72 14.52
N TYR A 191 25.82 17.59 13.35
CA TYR A 191 26.39 18.10 12.09
C TYR A 191 26.27 19.61 11.98
N LEU A 192 25.20 20.18 12.50
CA LEU A 192 25.03 21.63 12.57
C LEU A 192 26.06 22.25 13.51
N ASP A 193 26.28 21.64 14.67
CA ASP A 193 27.23 22.15 15.68
C ASP A 193 28.68 22.10 15.20
N ASN A 194 29.01 21.15 14.31
CA ASN A 194 30.35 20.98 13.76
C ASN A 194 30.58 21.68 12.42
N ASN A 195 29.56 22.30 11.82
CA ASN A 195 29.69 22.99 10.55
C ASN A 195 28.79 24.23 10.49
N GLU A 196 29.36 25.38 10.75
CA GLU A 196 28.68 26.70 10.76
C GLU A 196 28.01 27.07 9.43
N LYS A 197 28.37 26.40 8.33
CA LYS A 197 27.76 26.63 7.01
C LYS A 197 26.48 25.81 6.78
N LEU A 198 26.20 24.83 7.66
CA LEU A 198 24.95 24.07 7.59
C LEU A 198 23.80 24.84 8.23
N VAL A 199 22.70 24.90 7.52
CA VAL A 199 21.46 25.51 8.01
C VAL A 199 20.39 24.42 8.09
N GLN A 200 19.68 24.37 9.20
CA GLN A 200 18.59 23.41 9.42
C GLN A 200 17.51 23.57 8.37
N ASN A 201 16.91 22.46 7.98
CA ASN A 201 15.75 22.46 7.10
C ASN A 201 14.60 23.27 7.70
N LYS A 202 13.87 23.95 6.82
CA LYS A 202 12.78 24.86 7.23
C LYS A 202 11.75 24.15 8.13
N TYR A 203 11.36 24.82 9.19
CA TYR A 203 10.39 24.39 10.22
C TYR A 203 10.89 23.34 11.23
N TRP A 204 12.15 22.93 11.19
CA TRP A 204 12.78 22.11 12.23
C TRP A 204 13.47 22.96 13.29
#